data_ed67c3a6e8049a1b119c3ab5b76f25b5
#
_entry.id   ed67c3a6e8049a1b119c3ab5b76f25b5
#
_cell.length_a   1.000
_cell.length_b   1.000
_cell.length_c   1.000
_cell.angle_alpha   90.00
_cell.angle_beta   90.00
_cell.angle_gamma   90.00
#
_symmetry.space_group_name_H-M   'P 1'
#
loop_
_entity.id
_entity.type
_entity.pdbx_description
1 polymer ?
#
loop_
_entity_poly.entity_id
_entity_poly.type
_entity_poly.pdbx_seq_one_letter_code
_entity_poly.pdbx_strand_id
1 'polypeptide(L)'
;MNILVTGSAGFLGKNLVQYLHTLADGRNRTRPDLKINEIFEYDVDSTEEQLEGYCQKANWVVNLAGVNRPKDPAEFREGNFGFASNLIDTLKKYGNKCPVMLSSSLQATLAGRFGESEYGKSKLAGEELFFSYSKVNGVPVYVYRFPNLVGAGVRPNYNSAVGTFCYNYANDLPITVNDPSVELEMLFAADLIDELLDCMEGHPHRCEYPKTGEVIDGVTYDGLTPRPVEKGRYCYCPVTHKATLGEIVDLLDKFKTHSETLVAPDFTPGCFEKKLYSMYLSYLPKEKTIFDLKMNVDARGSFTELVHTANAGQVSVNVCKPGITKGMHWHVTKMEEFIVVSGKGRIRERKIGTDEIEEYIVDGTRIQSVIMKPGFTHEITNIGDTDLVTVMTCNEVFDPNKPDTFFEKID
;
A
#
# COMPACT_ATOMS: atom_id res chain seq x y z
N MET A 1 23.06 -13.32 7.98
CA MET A 1 22.18 -13.40 9.18
C MET A 1 21.20 -14.53 8.98
N ASN A 2 20.96 -15.35 10.02
CA ASN A 2 19.92 -16.37 10.01
C ASN A 2 18.73 -15.85 10.80
N ILE A 3 17.54 -15.83 10.23
CA ILE A 3 16.35 -15.22 10.83
C ILE A 3 15.33 -16.30 11.13
N LEU A 4 14.91 -16.43 12.40
CA LEU A 4 13.79 -17.28 12.78
C LEU A 4 12.52 -16.43 12.81
N VAL A 5 11.51 -16.81 12.01
CA VAL A 5 10.18 -16.23 12.01
C VAL A 5 9.20 -17.24 12.58
N THR A 6 8.63 -16.97 13.74
CA THR A 6 7.54 -17.78 14.30
C THR A 6 6.18 -17.20 13.93
N GLY A 7 5.18 -18.05 13.75
CA GLY A 7 3.91 -17.63 13.16
C GLY A 7 4.05 -17.31 11.66
N SER A 8 4.96 -18.02 10.99
CA SER A 8 5.35 -17.80 9.59
C SER A 8 4.21 -18.03 8.60
N ALA A 9 3.27 -18.92 8.89
CA ALA A 9 2.07 -19.18 8.08
C ALA A 9 0.92 -18.17 8.32
N GLY A 10 1.05 -17.32 9.33
CA GLY A 10 0.11 -16.24 9.62
C GLY A 10 0.16 -15.11 8.58
N PHE A 11 -0.79 -14.17 8.64
CA PHE A 11 -0.85 -13.04 7.71
C PHE A 11 0.49 -12.25 7.62
N LEU A 12 0.96 -11.75 8.76
CA LEU A 12 2.21 -10.97 8.78
C LEU A 12 3.43 -11.86 8.49
N GLY A 13 3.43 -13.09 9.01
CA GLY A 13 4.52 -14.05 8.80
C GLY A 13 4.76 -14.33 7.33
N LYS A 14 3.73 -14.65 6.57
CA LYS A 14 3.82 -14.88 5.11
C LYS A 14 4.37 -13.67 4.36
N ASN A 15 3.87 -12.46 4.66
CA ASN A 15 4.35 -11.24 4.02
C ASN A 15 5.83 -11.00 4.34
N LEU A 16 6.23 -11.14 5.62
CA LEU A 16 7.62 -10.97 6.03
C LEU A 16 8.54 -12.02 5.39
N VAL A 17 8.19 -13.30 5.49
CA VAL A 17 8.99 -14.40 4.92
C VAL A 17 9.18 -14.21 3.42
N GLN A 18 8.11 -13.91 2.69
CA GLN A 18 8.19 -13.62 1.26
C GLN A 18 9.13 -12.45 0.97
N TYR A 19 9.05 -11.37 1.75
CA TYR A 19 9.92 -10.21 1.58
C TYR A 19 11.39 -10.56 1.86
N LEU A 20 11.66 -11.27 2.97
CA LEU A 20 13.01 -11.73 3.33
C LEU A 20 13.63 -12.62 2.24
N HIS A 21 12.87 -13.52 1.62
CA HIS A 21 13.34 -14.31 0.48
C HIS A 21 13.74 -13.44 -0.71
N THR A 22 12.99 -12.37 -1.02
CA THR A 22 13.37 -11.47 -2.13
C THR A 22 14.66 -10.71 -1.86
N LEU A 23 14.96 -10.42 -0.59
CA LEU A 23 16.26 -9.85 -0.19
C LEU A 23 17.38 -10.88 -0.25
N ALA A 24 17.15 -12.09 0.29
CA ALA A 24 18.15 -13.16 0.34
C ALA A 24 18.64 -13.59 -1.05
N ASP A 25 17.74 -13.66 -2.03
CA ASP A 25 18.05 -14.05 -3.41
C ASP A 25 18.45 -12.87 -4.32
N GLY A 26 18.54 -11.65 -3.77
CA GLY A 26 19.01 -10.45 -4.48
C GLY A 26 18.02 -9.85 -5.48
N ARG A 27 16.76 -10.34 -5.52
CA ARG A 27 15.69 -9.71 -6.32
C ARG A 27 15.31 -8.34 -5.76
N ASN A 28 15.29 -8.20 -4.45
CA ASN A 28 15.10 -6.91 -3.77
C ASN A 28 16.46 -6.36 -3.33
N ARG A 29 16.76 -5.13 -3.75
CA ARG A 29 18.04 -4.46 -3.48
C ARG A 29 17.89 -3.21 -2.61
N THR A 30 16.74 -3.04 -1.96
CA THR A 30 16.48 -1.85 -1.12
C THR A 30 17.30 -1.83 0.16
N ARG A 31 17.81 -3.00 0.60
CA ARG A 31 18.61 -3.19 1.81
C ARG A 31 19.94 -3.90 1.48
N PRO A 32 20.88 -3.19 0.82
CA PRO A 32 22.10 -3.82 0.29
C PRO A 32 23.05 -4.36 1.38
N ASP A 33 22.96 -3.81 2.60
CA ASP A 33 23.82 -4.19 3.72
C ASP A 33 23.24 -5.33 4.55
N LEU A 34 21.97 -5.61 4.44
CA LEU A 34 21.29 -6.70 5.14
C LEU A 34 21.53 -8.04 4.44
N LYS A 35 22.53 -8.80 4.90
CA LYS A 35 22.88 -10.12 4.33
C LYS A 35 22.12 -11.24 5.04
N ILE A 36 21.12 -11.80 4.37
CA ILE A 36 20.31 -12.92 4.85
C ILE A 36 20.88 -14.22 4.30
N ASN A 37 21.23 -15.18 5.18
CA ASN A 37 21.75 -16.49 4.79
C ASN A 37 20.66 -17.57 4.79
N GLU A 38 19.88 -17.63 5.90
CA GLU A 38 18.82 -18.62 6.07
C GLU A 38 17.59 -17.96 6.73
N ILE A 39 16.41 -18.40 6.34
CA ILE A 39 15.13 -18.02 6.92
C ILE A 39 14.51 -19.30 7.48
N PHE A 40 14.36 -19.37 8.80
CA PHE A 40 13.73 -20.47 9.50
C PHE A 40 12.27 -20.12 9.74
N GLU A 41 11.39 -20.90 9.14
CA GLU A 41 9.94 -20.74 9.23
C GLU A 41 9.39 -21.72 10.27
N TYR A 42 8.77 -21.20 11.34
CA TYR A 42 8.17 -21.98 12.40
C TYR A 42 6.70 -21.62 12.59
N ASP A 43 5.83 -22.61 12.58
CA ASP A 43 4.38 -22.45 12.81
C ASP A 43 3.80 -23.67 13.55
N VAL A 44 2.48 -23.73 13.69
CA VAL A 44 1.76 -24.77 14.44
C VAL A 44 2.01 -26.20 13.96
N ASP A 45 2.38 -26.37 12.70
CA ASP A 45 2.71 -27.67 12.10
C ASP A 45 4.20 -28.04 12.26
N SER A 46 5.01 -27.19 12.86
CA SER A 46 6.44 -27.41 13.09
C SER A 46 6.67 -28.24 14.37
N THR A 47 7.78 -28.99 14.42
CA THR A 47 8.13 -29.84 15.55
C THR A 47 9.00 -29.12 16.59
N GLU A 48 9.09 -29.67 17.82
CA GLU A 48 10.02 -29.15 18.84
C GLU A 48 11.46 -29.24 18.42
N GLU A 49 11.86 -30.32 17.73
CA GLU A 49 13.22 -30.50 17.20
C GLU A 49 13.58 -29.40 16.16
N GLN A 50 12.59 -28.99 15.37
CA GLN A 50 12.79 -27.85 14.44
C GLN A 50 13.00 -26.55 15.22
N LEU A 51 12.18 -26.25 16.26
CA LEU A 51 12.37 -25.09 17.11
C LEU A 51 13.75 -25.07 17.74
N GLU A 52 14.19 -26.21 18.31
CA GLU A 52 15.51 -26.35 18.90
C GLU A 52 16.63 -26.08 17.90
N GLY A 53 16.56 -26.71 16.72
CA GLY A 53 17.54 -26.51 15.66
C GLY A 53 17.61 -25.08 15.13
N TYR A 54 16.46 -24.41 15.04
CA TYR A 54 16.37 -23.00 14.63
C TYR A 54 16.89 -22.05 15.70
N CYS A 55 16.49 -22.25 16.97
CA CYS A 55 16.97 -21.46 18.09
C CYS A 55 18.49 -21.57 18.29
N GLN A 56 19.08 -22.71 17.97
CA GLN A 56 20.52 -22.90 18.02
C GLN A 56 21.28 -22.05 16.99
N LYS A 57 20.68 -21.83 15.80
CA LYS A 57 21.34 -21.21 14.64
C LYS A 57 20.92 -19.77 14.37
N ALA A 58 19.81 -19.32 14.94
CA ALA A 58 19.26 -17.99 14.69
C ALA A 58 20.20 -16.89 15.14
N ASN A 59 20.37 -15.87 14.32
CA ASN A 59 21.03 -14.61 14.66
C ASN A 59 20.01 -13.50 14.99
N TRP A 60 18.73 -13.70 14.63
CA TRP A 60 17.61 -12.84 14.91
C TRP A 60 16.32 -13.66 15.00
N VAL A 61 15.45 -13.31 15.92
CA VAL A 61 14.13 -13.94 16.08
C VAL A 61 13.04 -12.89 15.91
N VAL A 62 12.08 -13.16 15.02
CA VAL A 62 10.85 -12.38 14.85
C VAL A 62 9.69 -13.24 15.35
N ASN A 63 9.22 -12.97 16.57
CA ASN A 63 8.14 -13.73 17.18
C ASN A 63 6.78 -13.12 16.85
N LEU A 64 6.13 -13.67 15.81
CA LEU A 64 4.78 -13.31 15.39
C LEU A 64 3.73 -14.31 15.83
N ALA A 65 4.15 -15.47 16.36
CA ALA A 65 3.23 -16.49 16.84
C ALA A 65 2.32 -15.93 17.95
N GLY A 66 1.04 -16.21 17.85
CA GLY A 66 0.06 -15.80 18.84
C GLY A 66 -1.38 -16.09 18.41
N VAL A 67 -2.25 -16.23 19.38
CA VAL A 67 -3.69 -16.48 19.19
C VAL A 67 -4.48 -15.20 19.38
N ASN A 68 -5.32 -14.85 18.37
CA ASN A 68 -6.10 -13.61 18.36
C ASN A 68 -7.61 -13.83 18.61
N ARG A 69 -8.13 -14.99 18.22
CA ARG A 69 -9.55 -15.37 18.37
C ARG A 69 -9.67 -16.85 18.73
N PRO A 70 -9.37 -17.21 19.98
CA PRO A 70 -9.56 -18.58 20.44
C PRO A 70 -11.03 -18.91 20.58
N LYS A 71 -11.35 -20.18 20.60
CA LYS A 71 -12.68 -20.67 20.99
C LYS A 71 -12.88 -20.61 22.51
N ASP A 72 -11.83 -20.86 23.26
CA ASP A 72 -11.78 -20.77 24.72
C ASP A 72 -10.82 -19.65 25.15
N PRO A 73 -11.20 -18.73 26.06
CA PRO A 73 -10.30 -17.71 26.60
C PRO A 73 -9.00 -18.25 27.21
N ALA A 74 -8.97 -19.49 27.68
CA ALA A 74 -7.76 -20.14 28.19
C ALA A 74 -6.67 -20.28 27.11
N GLU A 75 -7.05 -20.47 25.85
CA GLU A 75 -6.14 -20.57 24.72
C GLU A 75 -5.32 -19.29 24.50
N PHE A 76 -5.82 -18.11 24.95
CA PHE A 76 -5.00 -16.88 24.92
C PHE A 76 -3.73 -17.03 25.76
N ARG A 77 -3.85 -17.64 26.94
CA ARG A 77 -2.73 -17.81 27.85
C ARG A 77 -1.74 -18.84 27.30
N GLU A 78 -2.23 -19.96 26.80
CA GLU A 78 -1.38 -21.02 26.25
C GLU A 78 -0.70 -20.58 24.94
N GLY A 79 -1.45 -20.01 24.01
CA GLY A 79 -0.95 -19.62 22.70
C GLY A 79 -0.06 -18.37 22.72
N ASN A 80 -0.32 -17.40 23.59
CA ASN A 80 0.49 -16.18 23.65
C ASN A 80 1.63 -16.27 24.69
N PHE A 81 1.35 -16.73 25.90
CA PHE A 81 2.34 -16.81 26.97
C PHE A 81 3.09 -18.14 26.95
N GLY A 82 2.40 -19.27 26.76
CA GLY A 82 3.02 -20.60 26.80
C GLY A 82 4.06 -20.78 25.70
N PHE A 83 3.72 -20.45 24.45
CA PHE A 83 4.68 -20.51 23.35
C PHE A 83 5.85 -19.54 23.53
N ALA A 84 5.58 -18.29 23.98
CA ALA A 84 6.61 -17.31 24.29
C ALA A 84 7.61 -17.82 25.34
N SER A 85 7.12 -18.53 26.38
CA SER A 85 7.96 -19.17 27.42
C SER A 85 8.82 -20.26 26.82
N ASN A 86 8.24 -21.16 26.01
CA ASN A 86 8.96 -22.24 25.35
C ASN A 86 10.07 -21.71 24.42
N LEU A 87 9.80 -20.69 23.63
CA LEU A 87 10.79 -20.03 22.76
C LEU A 87 11.97 -19.49 23.58
N ILE A 88 11.69 -18.74 24.67
CA ILE A 88 12.72 -18.19 25.55
C ILE A 88 13.52 -19.29 26.22
N ASP A 89 12.89 -20.34 26.72
CA ASP A 89 13.58 -21.44 27.41
C ASP A 89 14.44 -22.24 26.43
N THR A 90 14.01 -22.38 25.18
CA THR A 90 14.80 -23.00 24.12
C THR A 90 16.03 -22.15 23.77
N LEU A 91 15.88 -20.82 23.63
CA LEU A 91 17.01 -19.92 23.41
C LEU A 91 18.05 -20.00 24.57
N LYS A 92 17.56 -20.01 25.81
CA LYS A 92 18.43 -20.19 27.01
C LYS A 92 19.13 -21.55 27.02
N LYS A 93 18.43 -22.63 26.68
CA LYS A 93 18.98 -23.99 26.61
C LYS A 93 20.23 -24.04 25.73
N TYR A 94 20.21 -23.31 24.63
CA TYR A 94 21.34 -23.24 23.68
C TYR A 94 22.28 -22.04 23.90
N GLY A 95 22.04 -21.25 24.97
CA GLY A 95 22.85 -20.07 25.25
C GLY A 95 22.79 -19.00 24.16
N ASN A 96 21.76 -19.04 23.31
CA ASN A 96 21.62 -18.08 22.22
C ASN A 96 21.12 -16.73 22.77
N LYS A 97 21.91 -15.68 22.51
CA LYS A 97 21.64 -14.31 22.94
C LYS A 97 21.27 -13.39 21.77
N CYS A 98 20.77 -13.94 20.68
CA CYS A 98 20.35 -13.13 19.53
C CYS A 98 19.22 -12.19 19.89
N PRO A 99 19.09 -11.03 19.21
CA PRO A 99 17.97 -10.12 19.35
C PRO A 99 16.63 -10.82 19.09
N VAL A 100 15.60 -10.42 19.85
CA VAL A 100 14.24 -10.96 19.70
C VAL A 100 13.25 -9.82 19.56
N MET A 101 12.48 -9.82 18.48
CA MET A 101 11.30 -8.98 18.29
C MET A 101 10.05 -9.72 18.75
N LEU A 102 9.20 -9.05 19.53
CA LEU A 102 7.90 -9.55 19.93
C LEU A 102 6.78 -8.71 19.31
N SER A 103 5.87 -9.36 18.60
CA SER A 103 4.62 -8.77 18.18
C SER A 103 3.65 -8.68 19.36
N SER A 104 3.31 -7.47 19.77
CA SER A 104 2.30 -7.17 20.75
C SER A 104 1.16 -6.36 20.14
N SER A 105 0.30 -5.79 20.95
CA SER A 105 -0.88 -5.03 20.52
C SER A 105 -1.07 -3.79 21.37
N LEU A 106 -1.65 -2.74 20.82
CA LEU A 106 -2.13 -1.59 21.60
C LEU A 106 -3.11 -2.01 22.70
N GLN A 107 -3.79 -3.15 22.57
CA GLN A 107 -4.65 -3.67 23.63
C GLN A 107 -3.86 -4.03 24.91
N ALA A 108 -2.55 -4.31 24.80
CA ALA A 108 -1.70 -4.57 25.97
C ALA A 108 -1.46 -3.33 26.84
N THR A 109 -1.80 -2.13 26.38
CA THR A 109 -1.79 -0.92 27.23
C THR A 109 -2.84 -0.97 28.32
N LEU A 110 -3.92 -1.74 28.11
CA LEU A 110 -5.14 -1.78 28.93
C LEU A 110 -5.75 -0.38 29.13
N ALA A 111 -5.53 0.54 28.22
CA ALA A 111 -6.05 1.90 28.26
C ALA A 111 -7.39 2.03 27.51
N GLY A 112 -8.21 2.98 27.94
CA GLY A 112 -9.49 3.30 27.32
C GLY A 112 -10.39 2.07 27.15
N ARG A 113 -10.87 1.82 25.94
CA ARG A 113 -11.75 0.68 25.60
C ARG A 113 -11.12 -0.70 25.79
N PHE A 114 -9.83 -0.79 26.05
CA PHE A 114 -9.09 -2.04 26.21
C PHE A 114 -8.88 -2.45 27.66
N GLY A 115 -9.39 -1.68 28.64
CA GLY A 115 -9.18 -1.91 30.07
C GLY A 115 -9.47 -3.35 30.54
N GLU A 116 -10.51 -3.98 29.98
CA GLU A 116 -10.93 -5.34 30.34
C GLU A 116 -10.60 -6.38 29.26
N SER A 117 -9.70 -6.06 28.32
CA SER A 117 -9.34 -6.98 27.23
C SER A 117 -8.53 -8.16 27.74
N GLU A 118 -9.11 -9.37 27.73
CA GLU A 118 -8.37 -10.60 28.05
C GLU A 118 -7.22 -10.87 27.08
N TYR A 119 -7.43 -10.56 25.79
CA TYR A 119 -6.36 -10.56 24.80
C TYR A 119 -5.24 -9.57 25.18
N GLY A 120 -5.61 -8.34 25.55
CA GLY A 120 -4.64 -7.34 26.01
C GLY A 120 -3.85 -7.80 27.24
N LYS A 121 -4.52 -8.39 28.23
CA LYS A 121 -3.87 -8.95 29.44
C LYS A 121 -2.89 -10.08 29.06
N SER A 122 -3.25 -10.96 28.12
CA SER A 122 -2.36 -12.05 27.68
C SER A 122 -1.12 -11.52 26.94
N LYS A 123 -1.29 -10.49 26.10
CA LYS A 123 -0.16 -9.85 25.41
C LYS A 123 0.75 -9.12 26.40
N LEU A 124 0.21 -8.40 27.35
CA LEU A 124 0.98 -7.74 28.42
C LEU A 124 1.83 -8.74 29.22
N ALA A 125 1.25 -9.88 29.57
CA ALA A 125 2.00 -10.96 30.27
C ALA A 125 3.18 -11.47 29.42
N GLY A 126 2.99 -11.61 28.11
CA GLY A 126 4.07 -11.93 27.16
C GLY A 126 5.15 -10.84 27.12
N GLU A 127 4.78 -9.56 27.07
CA GLU A 127 5.74 -8.44 27.10
C GLU A 127 6.62 -8.49 28.35
N GLU A 128 6.03 -8.67 29.53
CA GLU A 128 6.78 -8.73 30.79
C GLU A 128 7.73 -9.94 30.86
N LEU A 129 7.34 -11.07 30.25
CA LEU A 129 8.20 -12.24 30.13
C LEU A 129 9.45 -11.91 29.28
N PHE A 130 9.29 -11.27 28.14
CA PHE A 130 10.40 -10.89 27.27
C PHE A 130 11.28 -9.79 27.90
N PHE A 131 10.71 -8.82 28.59
CA PHE A 131 11.48 -7.82 29.31
C PHE A 131 12.30 -8.43 30.47
N SER A 132 11.72 -9.37 31.19
CA SER A 132 12.44 -10.12 32.24
C SER A 132 13.59 -10.94 31.65
N TYR A 133 13.34 -11.62 30.52
CA TYR A 133 14.37 -12.35 29.78
C TYR A 133 15.51 -11.42 29.34
N SER A 134 15.18 -10.27 28.76
CA SER A 134 16.17 -9.25 28.39
C SER A 134 17.05 -8.80 29.55
N LYS A 135 16.39 -8.46 30.67
CA LYS A 135 17.09 -7.96 31.89
C LYS A 135 18.03 -9.01 32.50
N VAL A 136 17.59 -10.27 32.58
CA VAL A 136 18.37 -11.35 33.22
C VAL A 136 19.49 -11.84 32.33
N ASN A 137 19.29 -11.93 31.01
CA ASN A 137 20.23 -12.59 30.10
C ASN A 137 21.06 -11.60 29.28
N GLY A 138 20.78 -10.28 29.35
CA GLY A 138 21.45 -9.24 28.57
C GLY A 138 21.17 -9.35 27.07
N VAL A 139 19.95 -9.77 26.71
CA VAL A 139 19.52 -9.96 25.29
C VAL A 139 18.75 -8.76 24.82
N PRO A 140 19.04 -8.20 23.63
CA PRO A 140 18.21 -7.15 23.04
C PRO A 140 16.79 -7.66 22.73
N VAL A 141 15.78 -6.94 23.24
CA VAL A 141 14.37 -7.24 22.97
C VAL A 141 13.67 -6.00 22.42
N TYR A 142 12.85 -6.21 21.40
CA TYR A 142 12.12 -5.19 20.69
C TYR A 142 10.62 -5.53 20.71
N VAL A 143 9.84 -4.85 21.55
CA VAL A 143 8.41 -5.11 21.72
C VAL A 143 7.62 -4.06 20.97
N TYR A 144 6.89 -4.49 19.92
CA TYR A 144 6.05 -3.63 19.11
C TYR A 144 4.57 -3.82 19.47
N ARG A 145 3.89 -2.76 19.88
CA ARG A 145 2.44 -2.74 20.09
C ARG A 145 1.73 -2.26 18.86
N PHE A 146 1.18 -3.19 18.09
CA PHE A 146 0.51 -2.88 16.82
C PHE A 146 -0.90 -2.33 17.02
N PRO A 147 -1.31 -1.30 16.23
CA PRO A 147 -2.72 -0.97 16.03
C PRO A 147 -3.40 -2.02 15.13
N ASN A 148 -4.44 -1.64 14.38
CA ASN A 148 -5.07 -2.55 13.43
C ASN A 148 -4.11 -2.87 12.28
N LEU A 149 -3.60 -4.09 12.24
CA LEU A 149 -2.70 -4.53 11.18
C LEU A 149 -3.52 -4.92 9.93
N VAL A 150 -3.17 -4.34 8.80
CA VAL A 150 -3.86 -4.49 7.51
C VAL A 150 -2.86 -4.71 6.37
N GLY A 151 -3.36 -5.14 5.20
CA GLY A 151 -2.56 -5.36 3.99
C GLY A 151 -3.02 -6.57 3.19
N ALA A 152 -2.34 -6.83 2.07
CA ALA A 152 -2.64 -7.97 1.21
C ALA A 152 -2.49 -9.31 1.96
N GLY A 153 -3.50 -10.18 1.81
CA GLY A 153 -3.51 -11.51 2.46
C GLY A 153 -4.11 -11.54 3.88
N VAL A 154 -4.64 -10.42 4.40
CA VAL A 154 -5.47 -10.45 5.62
C VAL A 154 -6.67 -11.35 5.39
N ARG A 155 -6.90 -12.28 6.32
CA ARG A 155 -8.06 -13.18 6.24
C ARG A 155 -9.36 -12.40 6.44
N PRO A 156 -10.26 -12.34 5.43
CA PRO A 156 -11.55 -11.68 5.56
C PRO A 156 -12.46 -12.43 6.54
N ASN A 157 -13.44 -11.74 7.09
CA ASN A 157 -14.42 -12.28 8.04
C ASN A 157 -13.79 -12.95 9.28
N TYR A 158 -12.60 -12.50 9.68
CA TYR A 158 -11.88 -13.03 10.83
C TYR A 158 -11.59 -11.96 11.89
N ASN A 159 -10.59 -11.10 11.68
CA ASN A 159 -10.15 -10.13 12.70
C ASN A 159 -9.88 -8.71 12.18
N SER A 160 -10.23 -8.42 10.95
CA SER A 160 -10.05 -7.11 10.34
C SER A 160 -11.32 -6.65 9.64
N ALA A 161 -11.92 -5.56 10.13
CA ALA A 161 -13.05 -4.92 9.45
C ALA A 161 -12.61 -4.44 8.05
N VAL A 162 -11.47 -3.78 7.95
CA VAL A 162 -10.93 -3.27 6.67
C VAL A 162 -10.68 -4.41 5.68
N GLY A 163 -10.08 -5.53 6.13
CA GLY A 163 -9.88 -6.71 5.29
C GLY A 163 -11.20 -7.31 4.81
N THR A 164 -12.20 -7.36 5.69
CA THR A 164 -13.54 -7.84 5.34
C THR A 164 -14.21 -6.91 4.34
N PHE A 165 -14.11 -5.60 4.51
CA PHE A 165 -14.69 -4.63 3.58
C PHE A 165 -14.03 -4.71 2.20
N CYS A 166 -12.70 -4.71 2.12
CA CYS A 166 -11.98 -4.86 0.86
C CYS A 166 -12.38 -6.15 0.12
N TYR A 167 -12.43 -7.28 0.84
CA TYR A 167 -12.84 -8.56 0.26
C TYR A 167 -14.29 -8.54 -0.23
N ASN A 168 -15.21 -8.02 0.60
CA ASN A 168 -16.64 -7.99 0.25
C ASN A 168 -16.88 -7.08 -0.95
N TYR A 169 -16.27 -5.90 -1.00
CA TYR A 169 -16.36 -5.00 -2.16
C TYR A 169 -15.82 -5.64 -3.44
N ALA A 170 -14.66 -6.28 -3.37
CA ALA A 170 -14.06 -6.96 -4.51
C ALA A 170 -14.94 -8.09 -5.07
N ASN A 171 -15.72 -8.73 -4.19
CA ASN A 171 -16.56 -9.89 -4.52
C ASN A 171 -18.08 -9.59 -4.56
N ASP A 172 -18.49 -8.31 -4.60
CA ASP A 172 -19.90 -7.85 -4.61
C ASP A 172 -20.73 -8.39 -3.42
N LEU A 173 -20.08 -8.62 -2.29
CA LEU A 173 -20.76 -9.05 -1.07
C LEU A 173 -21.17 -7.83 -0.22
N PRO A 174 -22.26 -7.92 0.55
CA PRO A 174 -22.69 -6.82 1.39
C PRO A 174 -21.72 -6.57 2.54
N ILE A 175 -21.64 -5.31 2.96
CA ILE A 175 -20.98 -4.90 4.21
C ILE A 175 -22.01 -4.29 5.16
N THR A 176 -21.69 -4.27 6.44
CA THR A 176 -22.45 -3.56 7.46
C THR A 176 -21.53 -2.63 8.21
N VAL A 177 -21.87 -1.34 8.21
CA VAL A 177 -21.19 -0.31 8.99
C VAL A 177 -22.19 0.24 10.00
N ASN A 178 -22.02 -0.09 11.28
CA ASN A 178 -22.94 0.33 12.33
C ASN A 178 -22.79 1.83 12.65
N ASP A 179 -21.56 2.33 12.64
CA ASP A 179 -21.24 3.74 12.89
C ASP A 179 -20.09 4.14 11.97
N PRO A 180 -20.38 4.94 10.91
CA PRO A 180 -19.36 5.38 9.95
C PRO A 180 -18.34 6.36 10.53
N SER A 181 -18.62 6.98 11.68
CA SER A 181 -17.72 7.94 12.34
C SER A 181 -16.60 7.29 13.15
N VAL A 182 -16.64 5.97 13.35
CA VAL A 182 -15.58 5.26 14.08
C VAL A 182 -14.26 5.33 13.34
N GLU A 183 -13.29 6.00 13.94
CA GLU A 183 -11.92 6.10 13.43
C GLU A 183 -11.12 4.85 13.78
N LEU A 184 -10.41 4.32 12.81
CA LEU A 184 -9.43 3.24 12.95
C LEU A 184 -8.03 3.78 12.69
N GLU A 185 -7.08 3.41 13.56
CA GLU A 185 -5.67 3.52 13.26
C GLU A 185 -5.18 2.22 12.63
N MET A 186 -4.57 2.31 11.46
CA MET A 186 -4.16 1.18 10.63
C MET A 186 -2.65 1.22 10.41
N LEU A 187 -2.02 0.05 10.56
CA LEU A 187 -0.64 -0.21 10.22
C LEU A 187 -0.60 -1.20 9.05
N PHE A 188 -0.07 -0.80 7.92
CA PHE A 188 0.09 -1.71 6.78
C PHE A 188 1.29 -2.64 6.98
N ALA A 189 1.12 -3.91 6.59
CA ALA A 189 2.16 -4.92 6.73
C ALA A 189 3.47 -4.52 6.04
N ALA A 190 3.41 -3.82 4.91
CA ALA A 190 4.60 -3.33 4.21
C ALA A 190 5.39 -2.31 5.05
N ASP A 191 4.71 -1.34 5.67
CA ASP A 191 5.36 -0.33 6.52
C ASP A 191 5.98 -0.97 7.78
N LEU A 192 5.28 -1.96 8.34
CA LEU A 192 5.81 -2.71 9.47
C LEU A 192 7.03 -3.53 9.08
N ILE A 193 7.03 -4.17 7.92
CA ILE A 193 8.19 -4.94 7.43
C ILE A 193 9.39 -4.01 7.27
N ASP A 194 9.21 -2.82 6.70
CA ASP A 194 10.28 -1.82 6.58
C ASP A 194 10.83 -1.42 7.96
N GLU A 195 9.96 -1.16 8.95
CA GLU A 195 10.37 -0.88 10.33
C GLU A 195 11.14 -2.05 10.97
N LEU A 196 10.69 -3.30 10.75
CA LEU A 196 11.40 -4.49 11.26
C LEU A 196 12.79 -4.64 10.64
N LEU A 197 12.94 -4.30 9.38
CA LEU A 197 14.25 -4.31 8.71
C LEU A 197 15.15 -3.18 9.23
N ASP A 198 14.61 -1.97 9.44
CA ASP A 198 15.35 -0.89 10.09
C ASP A 198 15.84 -1.31 11.49
N CYS A 199 14.98 -1.98 12.24
CA CYS A 199 15.34 -2.54 13.54
C CYS A 199 16.47 -3.58 13.43
N MET A 200 16.43 -4.46 12.43
CA MET A 200 17.48 -5.46 12.18
C MET A 200 18.83 -4.81 11.78
N GLU A 201 18.79 -3.66 11.13
CA GLU A 201 19.95 -2.85 10.76
C GLU A 201 20.44 -1.95 11.91
N GLY A 202 19.77 -2.00 13.07
CA GLY A 202 20.18 -1.27 14.27
C GLY A 202 19.52 0.10 14.46
N HIS A 203 18.46 0.37 13.72
CA HIS A 203 17.73 1.65 13.72
C HIS A 203 16.26 1.51 14.20
N PRO A 204 15.97 0.89 15.37
CA PRO A 204 14.61 0.72 15.85
C PRO A 204 14.01 2.07 16.26
N HIS A 205 12.77 2.33 15.88
CA HIS A 205 12.03 3.46 16.43
C HIS A 205 11.49 3.09 17.81
N ARG A 206 12.04 3.74 18.86
CA ARG A 206 11.67 3.44 20.26
C ARG A 206 10.72 4.46 20.83
N CYS A 207 9.87 3.99 21.75
CA CYS A 207 8.86 4.81 22.41
C CYS A 207 8.56 4.33 23.84
N GLU A 208 7.80 5.17 24.55
CA GLU A 208 7.04 4.85 25.74
C GLU A 208 5.56 5.03 25.49
N TYR A 209 4.72 4.38 26.31
CA TYR A 209 3.27 4.58 26.33
C TYR A 209 2.90 5.26 27.66
N PRO A 210 2.79 6.60 27.71
CA PRO A 210 2.34 7.32 28.88
C PRO A 210 0.94 6.88 29.31
N LYS A 211 0.62 6.99 30.59
CA LYS A 211 -0.70 6.60 31.08
C LYS A 211 -1.78 7.55 30.60
N THR A 212 -3.02 7.06 30.53
CA THR A 212 -4.18 7.90 30.23
C THR A 212 -4.27 9.07 31.20
N GLY A 213 -4.36 10.29 30.65
CA GLY A 213 -4.41 11.54 31.41
C GLY A 213 -3.04 12.07 31.88
N GLU A 214 -1.95 11.35 31.59
CA GLU A 214 -0.60 11.84 31.88
C GLU A 214 -0.26 13.03 30.99
N VAL A 215 0.29 14.09 31.57
CA VAL A 215 0.70 15.31 30.84
C VAL A 215 2.21 15.38 30.79
N ILE A 216 2.79 15.35 29.59
CA ILE A 216 4.23 15.46 29.36
C ILE A 216 4.45 16.54 28.30
N ASP A 217 5.31 17.54 28.59
CA ASP A 217 5.61 18.64 27.69
C ASP A 217 4.37 19.39 27.15
N GLY A 218 3.31 19.47 27.99
CA GLY A 218 2.03 20.13 27.65
C GLY A 218 1.08 19.28 26.82
N VAL A 219 1.42 18.04 26.48
CA VAL A 219 0.58 17.10 25.76
C VAL A 219 -0.08 16.12 26.74
N THR A 220 -1.41 16.00 26.68
CA THR A 220 -2.17 15.00 27.46
C THR A 220 -2.27 13.71 26.65
N TYR A 221 -1.82 12.61 27.22
CA TYR A 221 -1.80 11.29 26.55
C TYR A 221 -3.06 10.47 26.84
N ASP A 222 -3.45 9.68 25.86
CA ASP A 222 -4.64 8.80 25.90
C ASP A 222 -4.33 7.37 26.39
N GLY A 223 -3.07 7.07 26.63
CA GLY A 223 -2.59 5.73 26.96
C GLY A 223 -2.35 4.80 25.78
N LEU A 224 -2.69 5.22 24.56
CA LEU A 224 -2.60 4.44 23.32
C LEU A 224 -1.54 5.01 22.35
N THR A 225 -1.38 6.31 22.36
CA THR A 225 -0.43 7.01 21.46
C THR A 225 1.01 6.83 21.94
N PRO A 226 1.92 6.28 21.10
CA PRO A 226 3.33 6.16 21.46
C PRO A 226 3.99 7.54 21.55
N ARG A 227 4.78 7.75 22.61
CA ARG A 227 5.68 8.89 22.74
C ARG A 227 7.07 8.46 22.30
N PRO A 228 7.62 8.98 21.19
CA PRO A 228 8.98 8.67 20.75
C PRO A 228 10.01 9.05 21.83
N VAL A 229 10.88 8.11 22.18
CA VAL A 229 11.95 8.27 23.16
C VAL A 229 13.14 7.40 22.76
N GLU A 230 14.32 7.98 22.60
CA GLU A 230 15.53 7.29 22.10
C GLU A 230 15.82 5.96 22.85
N LYS A 231 15.64 5.95 24.17
CA LYS A 231 15.83 4.76 25.02
C LYS A 231 14.51 4.19 25.54
N GLY A 232 13.45 4.33 24.77
CA GLY A 232 12.14 3.84 25.14
C GLY A 232 12.12 2.31 25.31
N ARG A 233 11.24 1.85 26.19
CA ARG A 233 11.06 0.42 26.51
C ARG A 233 10.47 -0.35 25.33
N TYR A 234 9.58 0.30 24.59
CA TYR A 234 8.85 -0.26 23.45
C TYR A 234 9.40 0.22 22.13
N CYS A 235 8.92 -0.41 21.05
CA CYS A 235 9.12 0.05 19.68
C CYS A 235 7.78 0.33 19.01
N TYR A 236 7.78 1.18 18.01
CA TYR A 236 6.60 1.52 17.23
C TYR A 236 6.95 1.69 15.75
N CYS A 237 5.97 1.52 14.88
CA CYS A 237 6.13 1.90 13.47
C CYS A 237 5.69 3.36 13.30
N PRO A 238 6.56 4.25 12.78
CA PRO A 238 6.23 5.67 12.66
C PRO A 238 5.19 5.96 11.57
N VAL A 239 4.95 4.99 10.67
CA VAL A 239 4.00 5.14 9.56
C VAL A 239 2.71 4.39 9.88
N THR A 240 1.69 5.11 10.33
CA THR A 240 0.31 4.62 10.48
C THR A 240 -0.64 5.53 9.74
N HIS A 241 -1.87 5.06 9.50
CA HIS A 241 -2.93 5.82 8.84
C HIS A 241 -4.19 5.80 9.70
N LYS A 242 -4.83 6.95 9.83
CA LYS A 242 -6.13 7.07 10.49
C LYS A 242 -7.19 7.38 9.45
N ALA A 243 -8.30 6.66 9.51
CA ALA A 243 -9.48 6.92 8.71
C ALA A 243 -10.71 6.39 9.44
N THR A 244 -11.85 7.04 9.21
CA THR A 244 -13.14 6.56 9.68
C THR A 244 -13.63 5.39 8.82
N LEU A 245 -14.55 4.59 9.35
CA LEU A 245 -15.19 3.53 8.57
C LEU A 245 -15.93 4.09 7.35
N GLY A 246 -16.51 5.30 7.45
CA GLY A 246 -17.16 5.99 6.33
C GLY A 246 -16.17 6.34 5.22
N GLU A 247 -15.04 6.98 5.56
CA GLU A 247 -13.99 7.31 4.58
C GLU A 247 -13.43 6.07 3.86
N ILE A 248 -13.28 4.94 4.59
CA ILE A 248 -12.86 3.68 3.99
C ILE A 248 -13.90 3.18 2.98
N VAL A 249 -15.18 3.26 3.31
CA VAL A 249 -16.28 2.86 2.41
C VAL A 249 -16.32 3.74 1.17
N ASP A 250 -16.21 5.06 1.32
CA ASP A 250 -16.20 6.00 0.20
C ASP A 250 -15.04 5.73 -0.78
N LEU A 251 -13.88 5.36 -0.26
CA LEU A 251 -12.74 4.94 -1.09
C LEU A 251 -13.02 3.61 -1.82
N LEU A 252 -13.62 2.64 -1.14
CA LEU A 252 -13.97 1.36 -1.76
C LEU A 252 -15.04 1.50 -2.85
N ASP A 253 -16.00 2.42 -2.69
CA ASP A 253 -16.97 2.77 -3.73
C ASP A 253 -16.27 3.33 -4.99
N LYS A 254 -15.31 4.24 -4.81
CA LYS A 254 -14.48 4.74 -5.92
C LYS A 254 -13.69 3.62 -6.61
N PHE A 255 -13.10 2.71 -5.84
CA PHE A 255 -12.31 1.61 -6.41
C PHE A 255 -13.20 0.65 -7.21
N LYS A 256 -14.39 0.35 -6.71
CA LYS A 256 -15.34 -0.53 -7.37
C LYS A 256 -15.82 0.04 -8.70
N THR A 257 -16.01 1.34 -8.78
CA THR A 257 -16.50 2.02 -10.00
C THR A 257 -15.38 2.42 -10.97
N HIS A 258 -14.13 2.05 -10.71
CA HIS A 258 -12.99 2.41 -11.56
C HIS A 258 -13.16 1.99 -13.04
N SER A 259 -13.67 0.79 -13.31
CA SER A 259 -13.89 0.31 -14.67
C SER A 259 -14.94 1.11 -15.46
N GLU A 260 -15.82 1.83 -14.77
CA GLU A 260 -16.86 2.67 -15.36
C GLU A 260 -16.42 4.13 -15.49
N THR A 261 -15.77 4.65 -14.46
CA THR A 261 -15.36 6.05 -14.36
C THR A 261 -13.99 6.32 -14.95
N LEU A 262 -13.16 5.30 -15.08
CA LEU A 262 -11.74 5.33 -15.43
C LEU A 262 -10.89 6.18 -14.47
N VAL A 263 -11.43 6.64 -13.35
CA VAL A 263 -10.71 7.49 -12.38
C VAL A 263 -9.75 6.62 -11.58
N ALA A 264 -8.45 6.84 -11.78
CA ALA A 264 -7.41 6.21 -10.99
C ALA A 264 -7.43 6.73 -9.54
N PRO A 265 -7.16 5.87 -8.55
CA PRO A 265 -6.93 6.33 -7.18
C PRO A 265 -5.76 7.31 -7.08
N ASP A 266 -5.68 8.02 -5.95
CA ASP A 266 -4.48 8.80 -5.63
C ASP A 266 -3.28 7.87 -5.39
N PHE A 267 -2.23 8.03 -6.21
CA PHE A 267 -1.00 7.26 -6.12
C PHE A 267 0.15 8.03 -5.46
N THR A 268 -0.14 9.13 -4.79
CA THR A 268 0.88 9.87 -4.04
C THR A 268 1.67 8.93 -3.12
N PRO A 269 3.01 8.95 -3.16
CA PRO A 269 3.82 8.07 -2.33
C PRO A 269 3.44 8.16 -0.85
N GLY A 270 3.19 7.00 -0.23
CA GLY A 270 2.85 6.90 1.18
C GLY A 270 1.40 7.23 1.54
N CYS A 271 0.54 7.67 0.61
CA CYS A 271 -0.86 7.98 0.94
C CYS A 271 -1.67 6.73 1.29
N PHE A 272 -2.71 6.93 2.09
CA PHE A 272 -3.61 5.86 2.54
C PHE A 272 -4.37 5.21 1.38
N GLU A 273 -4.90 6.02 0.46
CA GLU A 273 -5.71 5.56 -0.67
C GLU A 273 -4.95 4.54 -1.53
N LYS A 274 -3.68 4.83 -1.88
CA LYS A 274 -2.82 3.89 -2.62
C LYS A 274 -2.66 2.55 -1.92
N LYS A 275 -2.44 2.56 -0.62
CA LYS A 275 -2.23 1.34 0.18
C LYS A 275 -3.52 0.53 0.32
N LEU A 276 -4.65 1.21 0.56
CA LEU A 276 -5.96 0.58 0.63
C LEU A 276 -6.36 -0.03 -0.72
N TYR A 277 -6.08 0.68 -1.83
CA TYR A 277 -6.33 0.17 -3.17
C TYR A 277 -5.51 -1.09 -3.46
N SER A 278 -4.23 -1.11 -3.11
CA SER A 278 -3.39 -2.30 -3.24
C SER A 278 -3.96 -3.50 -2.47
N MET A 279 -4.49 -3.27 -1.27
CA MET A 279 -5.16 -4.30 -0.48
C MET A 279 -6.47 -4.77 -1.15
N TYR A 280 -7.31 -3.85 -1.63
CA TYR A 280 -8.53 -4.17 -2.38
C TYR A 280 -8.24 -5.03 -3.61
N LEU A 281 -7.23 -4.65 -4.42
CA LEU A 281 -6.82 -5.39 -5.61
C LEU A 281 -6.36 -6.82 -5.30
N SER A 282 -5.78 -7.07 -4.11
CA SER A 282 -5.35 -8.41 -3.71
C SER A 282 -6.51 -9.41 -3.54
N TYR A 283 -7.74 -8.91 -3.43
CA TYR A 283 -8.96 -9.74 -3.35
C TYR A 283 -9.77 -9.75 -4.63
N LEU A 284 -9.36 -8.98 -5.64
CA LEU A 284 -10.14 -8.85 -6.87
C LEU A 284 -10.14 -10.17 -7.64
N PRO A 285 -11.32 -10.73 -7.98
CA PRO A 285 -11.42 -11.94 -8.81
C PRO A 285 -10.84 -11.71 -10.20
N LYS A 286 -10.28 -12.77 -10.80
CA LYS A 286 -9.66 -12.71 -12.13
C LYS A 286 -10.58 -12.07 -13.19
N GLU A 287 -11.87 -12.34 -13.14
CA GLU A 287 -12.86 -11.86 -14.08
C GLU A 287 -13.06 -10.35 -14.03
N LYS A 288 -12.70 -9.72 -12.91
CA LYS A 288 -12.79 -8.26 -12.70
C LYS A 288 -11.47 -7.52 -12.95
N THR A 289 -10.40 -8.24 -13.29
CA THR A 289 -9.09 -7.62 -13.60
C THR A 289 -8.98 -7.19 -15.07
N ILE A 290 -9.97 -7.54 -15.90
CA ILE A 290 -10.06 -7.13 -17.30
C ILE A 290 -11.42 -6.49 -17.57
N PHE A 291 -11.45 -5.39 -18.26
CA PHE A 291 -12.67 -4.72 -18.69
C PHE A 291 -12.44 -4.00 -20.03
N ASP A 292 -13.52 -3.86 -20.81
CA ASP A 292 -13.47 -3.20 -22.10
C ASP A 292 -13.52 -1.67 -21.94
N LEU A 293 -12.68 -0.98 -22.71
CA LEU A 293 -12.74 0.47 -22.81
C LEU A 293 -13.67 0.87 -23.95
N LYS A 294 -14.43 1.94 -23.77
CA LYS A 294 -15.32 2.47 -24.79
C LYS A 294 -14.54 3.08 -25.96
N MET A 295 -14.54 2.42 -27.10
CA MET A 295 -13.97 2.94 -28.33
C MET A 295 -15.00 3.77 -29.08
N ASN A 296 -14.72 5.04 -29.34
CA ASN A 296 -15.50 5.90 -30.23
C ASN A 296 -14.90 5.77 -31.63
N VAL A 297 -15.53 4.98 -32.51
CA VAL A 297 -15.03 4.63 -33.85
C VAL A 297 -15.86 5.30 -34.92
N ASP A 298 -15.21 5.91 -35.93
CA ASP A 298 -15.81 6.44 -37.13
C ASP A 298 -14.90 6.23 -38.36
N ALA A 299 -15.28 6.78 -39.53
CA ALA A 299 -14.50 6.63 -40.79
C ALA A 299 -13.07 7.23 -40.68
N ARG A 300 -12.83 8.13 -39.75
CA ARG A 300 -11.53 8.79 -39.54
C ARG A 300 -10.58 7.96 -38.68
N GLY A 301 -11.10 6.93 -37.95
CA GLY A 301 -10.34 6.11 -37.02
C GLY A 301 -11.07 5.93 -35.68
N SER A 302 -10.34 6.01 -34.58
CA SER A 302 -10.96 5.86 -33.24
C SER A 302 -10.38 6.85 -32.22
N PHE A 303 -11.14 7.04 -31.13
CA PHE A 303 -10.72 7.73 -29.93
C PHE A 303 -11.16 6.94 -28.72
N THR A 304 -10.25 6.67 -27.78
CA THR A 304 -10.53 5.86 -26.59
C THR A 304 -9.88 6.52 -25.38
N GLU A 305 -10.70 6.81 -24.37
CA GLU A 305 -10.20 7.23 -23.05
C GLU A 305 -9.62 6.01 -22.34
N LEU A 306 -8.44 6.16 -21.74
CA LEU A 306 -7.72 5.08 -21.06
C LEU A 306 -7.83 5.19 -19.56
N VAL A 307 -7.58 6.40 -19.04
CA VAL A 307 -7.59 6.67 -17.60
C VAL A 307 -7.80 8.15 -17.32
N HIS A 308 -8.55 8.44 -16.28
CA HIS A 308 -8.63 9.77 -15.66
C HIS A 308 -7.78 9.80 -14.41
N THR A 309 -7.01 10.87 -14.20
CA THR A 309 -6.21 11.00 -12.98
C THR A 309 -7.05 11.53 -11.82
N ALA A 310 -6.63 11.27 -10.58
CA ALA A 310 -7.35 11.74 -9.38
C ALA A 310 -7.50 13.28 -9.32
N ASN A 311 -6.61 14.01 -10.00
CA ASN A 311 -6.64 15.49 -10.11
C ASN A 311 -7.26 15.99 -11.43
N ALA A 312 -8.21 15.23 -11.97
CA ALA A 312 -9.02 15.56 -13.16
C ALA A 312 -8.28 15.62 -14.51
N GLY A 313 -7.10 15.05 -14.61
CA GLY A 313 -6.43 14.86 -15.92
C GLY A 313 -6.99 13.65 -16.68
N GLN A 314 -6.74 13.60 -17.99
CA GLN A 314 -7.17 12.51 -18.87
C GLN A 314 -6.01 12.01 -19.72
N VAL A 315 -5.94 10.69 -19.87
CA VAL A 315 -5.08 10.03 -20.86
C VAL A 315 -5.95 9.27 -21.84
N SER A 316 -5.68 9.43 -23.14
CA SER A 316 -6.44 8.80 -24.21
C SER A 316 -5.54 8.31 -25.34
N VAL A 317 -6.07 7.45 -26.20
CA VAL A 317 -5.43 7.06 -27.47
C VAL A 317 -6.30 7.45 -28.64
N ASN A 318 -5.68 8.06 -29.65
CA ASN A 318 -6.30 8.41 -30.89
C ASN A 318 -5.66 7.62 -32.03
N VAL A 319 -6.48 6.94 -32.82
CA VAL A 319 -6.07 6.29 -34.06
C VAL A 319 -6.63 7.09 -35.24
N CYS A 320 -5.76 7.52 -36.15
CA CYS A 320 -6.14 8.32 -37.30
C CYS A 320 -5.76 7.61 -38.59
N LYS A 321 -6.74 7.44 -39.51
CA LYS A 321 -6.51 6.80 -40.80
C LYS A 321 -5.62 7.61 -41.71
N PRO A 322 -4.93 6.99 -42.70
CA PRO A 322 -4.09 7.72 -43.68
C PRO A 322 -4.85 8.87 -44.35
N GLY A 323 -4.22 10.01 -44.45
CA GLY A 323 -4.73 11.24 -45.10
C GLY A 323 -5.76 12.00 -44.26
N ILE A 324 -6.13 11.54 -43.09
CA ILE A 324 -7.15 12.18 -42.23
C ILE A 324 -6.49 13.23 -41.32
N THR A 325 -7.19 14.34 -41.14
CA THR A 325 -6.89 15.39 -40.17
C THR A 325 -7.92 15.39 -39.05
N LYS A 326 -7.48 15.48 -37.80
CA LYS A 326 -8.28 15.63 -36.57
C LYS A 326 -7.82 16.85 -35.78
N GLY A 327 -8.63 17.31 -34.83
CA GLY A 327 -8.42 18.57 -34.10
C GLY A 327 -9.21 19.69 -34.74
N MET A 328 -8.53 20.75 -35.25
CA MET A 328 -9.14 21.98 -35.76
C MET A 328 -9.92 22.73 -34.68
N HIS A 329 -9.30 22.88 -33.51
CA HIS A 329 -9.87 23.61 -32.40
C HIS A 329 -8.78 24.21 -31.52
N TRP A 330 -9.18 25.11 -30.65
CA TRP A 330 -8.30 25.71 -29.65
C TRP A 330 -8.96 25.69 -28.26
N HIS A 331 -8.16 25.94 -27.23
CA HIS A 331 -8.55 25.97 -25.82
C HIS A 331 -8.15 27.27 -25.14
N VAL A 332 -8.87 27.63 -24.06
CA VAL A 332 -8.55 28.81 -23.24
C VAL A 332 -7.56 28.44 -22.14
N THR A 333 -7.82 27.35 -21.41
CA THR A 333 -7.01 26.89 -20.27
C THR A 333 -6.61 25.42 -20.38
N LYS A 334 -7.35 24.64 -21.16
CA LYS A 334 -7.03 23.24 -21.40
C LYS A 334 -5.72 23.12 -22.17
N MET A 335 -4.84 22.30 -21.65
CA MET A 335 -3.57 21.92 -22.27
C MET A 335 -3.64 20.47 -22.72
N GLU A 336 -3.13 20.19 -23.89
CA GLU A 336 -2.99 18.83 -24.39
C GLU A 336 -1.54 18.54 -24.79
N GLU A 337 -1.12 17.31 -24.72
CA GLU A 337 0.12 16.82 -25.30
C GLU A 337 -0.19 15.70 -26.28
N PHE A 338 0.40 15.73 -27.47
CA PHE A 338 0.29 14.71 -28.47
C PHE A 338 1.60 13.94 -28.60
N ILE A 339 1.55 12.63 -28.37
CA ILE A 339 2.70 11.72 -28.39
C ILE A 339 2.45 10.66 -29.45
N VAL A 340 3.05 10.82 -30.63
CA VAL A 340 2.92 9.83 -31.72
C VAL A 340 3.77 8.61 -31.37
N VAL A 341 3.13 7.44 -31.27
CA VAL A 341 3.79 6.16 -30.91
C VAL A 341 3.87 5.17 -32.09
N SER A 342 3.08 5.39 -33.17
CA SER A 342 3.15 4.62 -34.41
C SER A 342 2.62 5.44 -35.57
N GLY A 343 3.14 5.19 -36.78
CA GLY A 343 2.79 5.95 -38.00
C GLY A 343 3.57 7.26 -38.11
N LYS A 344 3.18 8.11 -39.06
CA LYS A 344 3.81 9.41 -39.36
C LYS A 344 2.77 10.52 -39.37
N GLY A 345 2.93 11.52 -38.52
CA GLY A 345 2.02 12.63 -38.34
C GLY A 345 2.63 13.98 -38.62
N ARG A 346 1.78 14.91 -39.05
CA ARG A 346 2.04 16.33 -39.09
C ARG A 346 1.12 17.03 -38.12
N ILE A 347 1.68 17.76 -37.16
CA ILE A 347 0.95 18.60 -36.21
C ILE A 347 1.18 20.05 -36.65
N ARG A 348 0.11 20.82 -36.72
CA ARG A 348 0.17 22.28 -36.98
C ARG A 348 -0.53 23.02 -35.84
N GLU A 349 0.05 24.14 -35.47
CA GLU A 349 -0.52 25.11 -34.51
C GLU A 349 -0.48 26.52 -35.08
N ARG A 350 -1.54 27.29 -34.84
CA ARG A 350 -1.61 28.72 -35.18
C ARG A 350 -2.20 29.51 -34.02
N LYS A 351 -1.47 30.54 -33.59
CA LYS A 351 -1.99 31.43 -32.52
C LYS A 351 -3.26 32.15 -32.99
N ILE A 352 -4.28 32.18 -32.19
CA ILE A 352 -5.56 32.86 -32.49
C ILE A 352 -5.29 34.33 -32.83
N GLY A 353 -5.88 34.82 -33.92
CA GLY A 353 -5.71 36.20 -34.41
C GLY A 353 -4.40 36.49 -35.12
N THR A 354 -3.63 35.47 -35.48
CA THR A 354 -2.41 35.58 -36.33
C THR A 354 -2.44 34.59 -37.50
N ASP A 355 -1.56 34.78 -38.46
CA ASP A 355 -1.39 33.89 -39.62
C ASP A 355 -0.13 33.01 -39.50
N GLU A 356 0.63 33.11 -38.41
CA GLU A 356 1.84 32.32 -38.21
C GLU A 356 1.51 30.88 -37.84
N ILE A 357 1.98 29.92 -38.65
CA ILE A 357 1.77 28.49 -38.45
C ILE A 357 3.09 27.87 -38.01
N GLU A 358 3.06 27.18 -36.88
CA GLU A 358 4.11 26.27 -36.44
C GLU A 358 3.78 24.84 -36.93
N GLU A 359 4.75 24.13 -37.45
CA GLU A 359 4.57 22.78 -37.98
C GLU A 359 5.60 21.82 -37.40
N TYR A 360 5.12 20.64 -36.96
CA TYR A 360 5.94 19.57 -36.42
C TYR A 360 5.68 18.27 -37.19
N ILE A 361 6.75 17.67 -37.73
CA ILE A 361 6.69 16.32 -38.29
C ILE A 361 7.19 15.33 -37.28
N VAL A 362 6.33 14.38 -36.91
CA VAL A 362 6.56 13.41 -35.86
C VAL A 362 6.28 11.99 -36.37
N ASP A 363 6.99 11.02 -35.84
CA ASP A 363 6.75 9.60 -36.15
C ASP A 363 7.07 8.67 -34.97
N GLY A 364 6.57 7.42 -35.04
CA GLY A 364 6.74 6.42 -34.01
C GLY A 364 8.16 5.84 -33.87
N THR A 365 9.11 6.18 -34.78
CA THR A 365 10.51 5.72 -34.70
C THR A 365 11.31 6.57 -33.73
N ARG A 366 10.89 7.80 -33.48
CA ARG A 366 11.43 8.75 -32.51
C ARG A 366 10.27 9.38 -31.75
N ILE A 367 9.93 8.81 -30.60
CA ILE A 367 8.80 9.30 -29.79
C ILE A 367 9.12 10.68 -29.21
N GLN A 368 8.27 11.64 -29.53
CA GLN A 368 8.37 13.04 -29.11
C GLN A 368 6.99 13.49 -28.58
N SER A 369 6.97 14.31 -27.55
CA SER A 369 5.78 15.02 -27.08
C SER A 369 5.72 16.38 -27.74
N VAL A 370 4.55 16.75 -28.27
CA VAL A 370 4.23 18.09 -28.76
C VAL A 370 3.13 18.66 -27.88
N ILE A 371 3.38 19.82 -27.27
CA ILE A 371 2.45 20.49 -26.36
C ILE A 371 1.56 21.41 -27.17
N MET A 372 0.25 21.17 -27.10
CA MET A 372 -0.78 22.06 -27.67
C MET A 372 -1.00 23.24 -26.73
N LYS A 373 -0.58 24.41 -27.15
CA LYS A 373 -0.60 25.63 -26.32
C LYS A 373 -2.02 26.22 -26.24
N PRO A 374 -2.51 26.58 -25.03
CA PRO A 374 -3.74 27.37 -24.92
C PRO A 374 -3.69 28.65 -25.76
N GLY A 375 -4.82 28.97 -26.43
CA GLY A 375 -4.89 30.09 -27.35
C GLY A 375 -4.29 29.85 -28.74
N PHE A 376 -3.95 28.57 -29.05
CA PHE A 376 -3.53 28.14 -30.39
C PHE A 376 -4.51 27.13 -30.96
N THR A 377 -5.05 27.38 -32.15
CA THR A 377 -5.74 26.34 -32.91
C THR A 377 -4.73 25.28 -33.35
N HIS A 378 -5.09 24.01 -33.18
CA HIS A 378 -4.19 22.92 -33.51
C HIS A 378 -4.90 21.79 -34.27
N GLU A 379 -4.13 21.02 -34.99
CA GLU A 379 -4.58 19.84 -35.72
C GLU A 379 -3.47 18.83 -35.86
N ILE A 380 -3.85 17.57 -36.03
CA ILE A 380 -2.93 16.48 -36.42
C ILE A 380 -3.42 15.78 -37.67
N THR A 381 -2.54 15.64 -38.65
CA THR A 381 -2.80 14.95 -39.90
C THR A 381 -1.94 13.70 -40.02
N ASN A 382 -2.56 12.56 -40.35
CA ASN A 382 -1.81 11.38 -40.74
C ASN A 382 -1.23 11.55 -42.15
N ILE A 383 0.05 11.71 -42.24
CA ILE A 383 0.80 11.87 -43.52
C ILE A 383 1.54 10.59 -43.95
N GLY A 384 1.33 9.48 -43.24
CA GLY A 384 1.81 8.15 -43.58
C GLY A 384 0.80 7.31 -44.34
N ASP A 385 1.18 6.09 -44.64
CA ASP A 385 0.38 5.08 -45.35
C ASP A 385 -0.25 4.02 -44.43
N THR A 386 0.06 4.08 -43.14
CA THR A 386 -0.49 3.24 -42.07
C THR A 386 -1.28 4.06 -41.05
N ASP A 387 -1.97 3.42 -40.14
CA ASP A 387 -2.64 4.11 -39.05
C ASP A 387 -1.65 4.92 -38.20
N LEU A 388 -2.01 6.17 -37.91
CA LEU A 388 -1.28 7.03 -36.97
C LEU A 388 -1.87 6.83 -35.57
N VAL A 389 -1.03 6.37 -34.64
CA VAL A 389 -1.44 6.16 -33.24
C VAL A 389 -0.79 7.23 -32.37
N THR A 390 -1.64 7.99 -31.70
CA THR A 390 -1.23 9.08 -30.79
C THR A 390 -1.77 8.83 -29.41
N VAL A 391 -0.88 8.82 -28.41
CA VAL A 391 -1.27 8.95 -27.00
C VAL A 391 -1.43 10.43 -26.71
N MET A 392 -2.51 10.78 -26.03
CA MET A 392 -2.84 12.17 -25.71
C MET A 392 -3.01 12.30 -24.20
N THR A 393 -2.46 13.34 -23.62
CA THR A 393 -2.71 13.72 -22.22
C THR A 393 -3.39 15.09 -22.19
N CYS A 394 -4.32 15.26 -21.25
CA CYS A 394 -5.00 16.52 -21.01
C CYS A 394 -4.99 16.83 -19.50
N ASN A 395 -4.95 18.11 -19.16
CA ASN A 395 -5.03 18.56 -17.76
C ASN A 395 -6.47 18.58 -17.20
N GLU A 396 -7.48 18.26 -18.04
CA GLU A 396 -8.86 18.12 -17.62
C GLU A 396 -9.61 17.06 -18.44
N VAL A 397 -10.64 16.45 -17.85
CA VAL A 397 -11.57 15.54 -18.52
C VAL A 397 -12.54 16.37 -19.37
N PHE A 398 -12.91 15.88 -20.57
CA PHE A 398 -13.88 16.54 -21.41
C PHE A 398 -15.27 16.58 -20.77
N ASP A 399 -15.81 17.79 -20.56
CA ASP A 399 -17.19 18.01 -20.11
C ASP A 399 -18.02 18.62 -21.26
N PRO A 400 -19.01 17.93 -21.80
CA PRO A 400 -19.85 18.45 -22.88
C PRO A 400 -20.69 19.67 -22.48
N ASN A 401 -20.90 19.92 -21.18
CA ASN A 401 -21.63 21.08 -20.68
C ASN A 401 -20.74 22.33 -20.52
N LYS A 402 -19.44 22.13 -20.40
CA LYS A 402 -18.43 23.19 -20.30
C LYS A 402 -17.18 22.84 -21.12
N PRO A 403 -17.34 22.63 -22.44
CA PRO A 403 -16.21 22.25 -23.27
C PRO A 403 -15.30 23.47 -23.43
N ASP A 404 -14.09 23.42 -22.89
CA ASP A 404 -13.03 24.38 -23.23
C ASP A 404 -12.42 23.99 -24.58
N THR A 405 -13.27 23.93 -25.63
CA THR A 405 -12.88 23.47 -26.97
C THR A 405 -13.68 24.22 -28.01
N PHE A 406 -12.99 25.02 -28.81
CA PHE A 406 -13.60 25.93 -29.77
C PHE A 406 -13.09 25.62 -31.18
N PHE A 407 -14.02 25.23 -32.06
CA PHE A 407 -13.68 24.87 -33.42
C PHE A 407 -13.13 26.06 -34.21
N GLU A 408 -11.97 25.90 -34.80
CA GLU A 408 -11.33 26.85 -35.72
C GLU A 408 -10.33 26.12 -36.62
N LYS A 409 -10.44 26.25 -37.93
CA LYS A 409 -9.45 25.70 -38.88
C LYS A 409 -8.16 26.53 -38.90
N ILE A 410 -7.06 25.88 -39.23
CA ILE A 410 -5.78 26.55 -39.38
C ILE A 410 -5.69 27.27 -40.75
N ASP A 411 -6.32 26.69 -41.77
CA ASP A 411 -6.38 27.25 -43.16
C ASP A 411 -7.70 27.94 -43.41
#